data_739e973f9368c24282684d278ef9d23d
#
_entry.id   739e973f9368c24282684d278ef9d23d
#
_cell.length_a   1.000
_cell.length_b   1.000
_cell.length_c   1.000
_cell.angle_alpha   90.00
_cell.angle_beta   90.00
_cell.angle_gamma   90.00
#
_symmetry.space_group_name_H-M   'P 1'
#
loop_
_entity.id
_entity.type
_entity.pdbx_description
1 polymer ?
#
loop_
_entity_poly.entity_id
_entity_poly.type
_entity_poly.pdbx_seq_one_letter_code
_entity_poly.pdbx_strand_id
1 'polypeptide(L)'
;GREVKVNLPVKRIALGFYYTDFLAVGGTKALDKVVGFSKEVWTDWTPASWDLYSKALPQLNKLADFGEVEVGTFSVEKVISLKPDLLILASWQYNVLEPDLKPLTDLNIPVVVLDYNREKVELHVKSTKILGEILGEEKRADEISKLYEDTVKEVGDRIAKANLPKPKIYIEFGRGGPEDIGITYGKDMWSSLINWAGEDNIAADLVEQWAPINAEQVIAAKPDVIMITGR
;
A
#
# COMPACT_ATOMS: atom_id res chain seq x y z
N GLY A 1 -8.04 -16.22 0.75
CA GLY A 1 -6.70 -15.84 1.18
C GLY A 1 -5.78 -17.06 1.21
N ARG A 2 -4.48 -16.83 1.22
CA ARG A 2 -3.45 -17.87 1.29
C ARG A 2 -2.99 -18.02 2.73
N GLU A 3 -2.81 -19.26 3.20
CA GLU A 3 -2.20 -19.53 4.50
C GLU A 3 -0.67 -19.52 4.35
N VAL A 4 0.02 -18.83 5.27
CA VAL A 4 1.48 -18.74 5.29
C VAL A 4 1.96 -19.01 6.71
N LYS A 5 2.86 -19.98 6.84
CA LYS A 5 3.48 -20.30 8.14
C LYS A 5 4.75 -19.46 8.31
N VAL A 6 4.79 -18.65 9.36
CA VAL A 6 5.94 -17.83 9.74
C VAL A 6 6.47 -18.29 11.09
N ASN A 7 7.78 -18.51 11.21
CA ASN A 7 8.42 -18.85 12.46
C ASN A 7 8.72 -17.57 13.25
N LEU A 8 8.20 -17.48 14.46
CA LEU A 8 8.44 -16.35 15.35
C LEU A 8 9.52 -16.71 16.41
N PRO A 9 10.28 -15.73 16.90
CA PRO A 9 10.30 -14.33 16.51
C PRO A 9 11.07 -14.10 15.20
N VAL A 10 10.56 -13.23 14.34
CA VAL A 10 11.23 -12.81 13.11
C VAL A 10 12.39 -11.86 13.44
N LYS A 11 13.55 -12.09 12.82
CA LYS A 11 14.76 -11.29 13.05
C LYS A 11 15.28 -10.60 11.79
N ARG A 12 14.95 -11.13 10.60
CA ARG A 12 15.46 -10.67 9.33
C ARG A 12 14.34 -10.53 8.31
N ILE A 13 13.97 -9.31 8.00
CA ILE A 13 12.85 -8.98 7.12
C ILE A 13 13.35 -8.36 5.82
N ALA A 14 12.95 -8.91 4.68
CA ALA A 14 12.98 -8.20 3.41
C ALA A 14 11.63 -7.48 3.24
N LEU A 15 11.66 -6.14 3.10
CA LEU A 15 10.46 -5.29 3.08
C LEU A 15 10.23 -4.70 1.69
N GLY A 16 9.26 -5.21 0.93
CA GLY A 16 8.96 -4.75 -0.43
C GLY A 16 8.16 -3.46 -0.51
N PHE A 17 7.25 -3.22 0.46
CA PHE A 17 6.37 -2.05 0.47
C PHE A 17 5.90 -1.71 1.88
N TYR A 18 5.03 -0.71 2.05
CA TYR A 18 4.37 -0.30 3.32
C TYR A 18 5.34 0.10 4.44
N TYR A 19 6.36 0.90 4.10
CA TYR A 19 7.39 1.33 5.07
C TYR A 19 6.81 2.16 6.21
N THR A 20 5.87 3.05 5.90
CA THR A 20 5.22 3.91 6.89
C THR A 20 4.34 3.10 7.83
N ASP A 21 3.60 2.13 7.31
CA ASP A 21 2.75 1.23 8.10
C ASP A 21 3.60 0.32 9.00
N PHE A 22 4.70 -0.20 8.44
CA PHE A 22 5.69 -0.98 9.18
C PHE A 22 6.27 -0.19 10.36
N LEU A 23 6.63 1.08 10.13
CA LEU A 23 7.14 1.97 11.17
C LEU A 23 6.04 2.40 12.16
N ALA A 24 4.81 2.59 11.72
CA ALA A 24 3.69 2.94 12.59
C ALA A 24 3.40 1.85 13.61
N VAL A 25 3.48 0.58 13.19
CA VAL A 25 3.27 -0.58 14.06
C VAL A 25 4.50 -0.87 14.91
N GLY A 26 5.67 -1.03 14.29
CA GLY A 26 6.88 -1.52 14.96
C GLY A 26 7.78 -0.45 15.55
N GLY A 27 7.48 0.84 15.29
CA GLY A 27 8.36 1.93 15.65
C GLY A 27 9.71 1.88 14.92
N THR A 28 10.59 2.83 15.25
CA THR A 28 11.91 2.92 14.58
C THR A 28 12.84 1.75 14.87
N LYS A 29 12.66 1.07 16.00
CA LYS A 29 13.42 -0.13 16.37
C LYS A 29 13.15 -1.34 15.45
N ALA A 30 11.98 -1.38 14.82
CA ALA A 30 11.65 -2.45 13.87
C ALA A 30 12.62 -2.47 12.68
N LEU A 31 13.24 -1.34 12.34
CA LEU A 31 14.26 -1.27 11.28
C LEU A 31 15.50 -2.12 11.56
N ASP A 32 15.80 -2.43 12.82
CA ASP A 32 16.91 -3.32 13.17
C ASP A 32 16.70 -4.75 12.65
N LYS A 33 15.44 -5.11 12.34
CA LYS A 33 15.07 -6.38 11.72
C LYS A 33 15.12 -6.34 10.19
N VAL A 34 15.16 -5.17 9.56
CA VAL A 34 15.12 -5.04 8.09
C VAL A 34 16.49 -5.26 7.51
N VAL A 35 16.63 -6.24 6.62
CA VAL A 35 17.90 -6.57 5.95
C VAL A 35 18.02 -5.99 4.55
N GLY A 36 16.91 -5.59 3.97
CA GLY A 36 16.82 -4.93 2.67
C GLY A 36 15.39 -4.53 2.37
N PHE A 37 15.23 -3.63 1.41
CA PHE A 37 13.92 -3.14 1.00
C PHE A 37 13.93 -2.71 -0.48
N SER A 38 12.74 -2.48 -1.04
CA SER A 38 12.56 -1.91 -2.36
C SER A 38 12.75 -0.40 -2.26
N LYS A 39 13.98 0.08 -2.45
CA LYS A 39 14.37 1.45 -2.14
C LYS A 39 13.78 2.48 -3.08
N GLU A 40 13.67 2.14 -4.36
CA GLU A 40 13.21 3.03 -5.42
C GLU A 40 11.80 3.58 -5.15
N VAL A 41 10.91 2.76 -4.60
CA VAL A 41 9.58 3.22 -4.17
C VAL A 41 9.66 4.43 -3.25
N TRP A 42 10.62 4.43 -2.36
CA TRP A 42 10.76 5.51 -1.39
C TRP A 42 11.58 6.69 -1.93
N THR A 43 12.66 6.42 -2.66
CA THR A 43 13.53 7.48 -3.18
C THR A 43 12.95 8.23 -4.36
N ASP A 44 12.26 7.53 -5.25
CA ASP A 44 11.86 8.08 -6.54
C ASP A 44 10.37 8.45 -6.57
N TRP A 45 9.53 7.65 -5.89
CA TRP A 45 8.09 7.95 -5.85
C TRP A 45 7.72 8.94 -4.76
N THR A 46 8.42 8.91 -3.63
CA THR A 46 8.17 9.81 -2.50
C THR A 46 9.45 10.44 -1.95
N PRO A 47 10.22 11.19 -2.78
CA PRO A 47 11.53 11.70 -2.41
C PRO A 47 11.52 12.61 -1.17
N ALA A 48 10.48 13.42 -0.98
CA ALA A 48 10.35 14.26 0.21
C ALA A 48 10.19 13.41 1.49
N SER A 49 9.46 12.31 1.41
CA SER A 49 9.33 11.34 2.51
C SER A 49 10.68 10.65 2.78
N TRP A 50 11.36 10.21 1.72
CA TRP A 50 12.69 9.63 1.84
C TRP A 50 13.68 10.57 2.54
N ASP A 51 13.73 11.83 2.13
CA ASP A 51 14.60 12.85 2.72
C ASP A 51 14.33 13.04 4.22
N LEU A 52 13.05 13.07 4.61
CA LEU A 52 12.66 13.20 6.01
C LEU A 52 13.10 11.97 6.82
N TYR A 53 12.75 10.78 6.37
CA TYR A 53 13.02 9.55 7.10
C TYR A 53 14.52 9.20 7.11
N SER A 54 15.24 9.36 6.01
CA SER A 54 16.67 9.02 5.93
C SER A 54 17.56 9.96 6.74
N LYS A 55 17.12 11.21 6.97
CA LYS A 55 17.78 12.13 7.91
C LYS A 55 17.52 11.74 9.37
N ALA A 56 16.29 11.37 9.70
CA ALA A 56 15.91 10.96 11.05
C ALA A 56 16.44 9.57 11.41
N LEU A 57 16.56 8.69 10.44
CA LEU A 57 16.92 7.27 10.56
C LEU A 57 18.07 6.92 9.58
N PRO A 58 19.32 7.36 9.84
CA PRO A 58 20.44 7.20 8.90
C PRO A 58 20.76 5.76 8.52
N GLN A 59 20.32 4.77 9.32
CA GLN A 59 20.48 3.34 9.01
C GLN A 59 19.77 2.93 7.73
N LEU A 60 18.68 3.63 7.32
CA LEU A 60 17.98 3.39 6.06
C LEU A 60 18.91 3.48 4.84
N ASN A 61 19.89 4.40 4.88
CA ASN A 61 20.84 4.57 3.78
C ASN A 61 21.76 3.36 3.59
N LYS A 62 21.91 2.50 4.60
CA LYS A 62 22.79 1.32 4.60
C LYS A 62 22.07 0.02 4.25
N LEU A 63 20.76 0.02 4.21
CA LEU A 63 19.98 -1.15 3.87
C LEU A 63 20.17 -1.51 2.39
N ALA A 64 20.22 -2.81 2.11
CA ALA A 64 20.31 -3.31 0.75
C ALA A 64 19.05 -2.97 -0.04
N ASP A 65 19.23 -2.64 -1.30
CA ASP A 65 18.16 -2.47 -2.26
C ASP A 65 18.02 -3.73 -3.13
N PHE A 66 16.83 -4.27 -3.25
CA PHE A 66 16.56 -5.42 -4.11
C PHE A 66 15.69 -5.09 -5.33
N GLY A 67 15.51 -3.80 -5.61
CA GLY A 67 14.78 -3.31 -6.78
C GLY A 67 13.26 -3.27 -6.58
N GLU A 68 12.55 -2.87 -7.62
CA GLU A 68 11.11 -2.65 -7.62
C GLU A 68 10.42 -3.34 -8.79
N VAL A 69 9.22 -3.84 -8.52
CA VAL A 69 8.40 -4.62 -9.47
C VAL A 69 7.92 -3.76 -10.63
N GLU A 70 7.41 -2.55 -10.35
CA GLU A 70 6.77 -1.68 -11.35
C GLU A 70 7.75 -1.23 -12.45
N VAL A 71 9.01 -1.12 -12.11
CA VAL A 71 10.08 -0.75 -13.06
C VAL A 71 10.91 -1.96 -13.53
N GLY A 72 10.54 -3.18 -13.13
CA GLY A 72 11.16 -4.41 -13.58
C GLY A 72 12.57 -4.66 -13.06
N THR A 73 12.95 -4.05 -11.93
CA THR A 73 14.29 -4.20 -11.32
C THR A 73 14.31 -5.14 -10.11
N PHE A 74 13.15 -5.63 -9.67
CA PHE A 74 13.06 -6.53 -8.51
C PHE A 74 13.85 -7.83 -8.74
N SER A 75 14.71 -8.19 -7.79
CA SER A 75 15.57 -9.38 -7.87
C SER A 75 15.33 -10.32 -6.70
N VAL A 76 14.73 -11.47 -7.01
CA VAL A 76 14.53 -12.58 -6.06
C VAL A 76 15.87 -13.11 -5.54
N GLU A 77 16.91 -13.17 -6.39
CA GLU A 77 18.25 -13.61 -6.02
C GLU A 77 18.88 -12.66 -4.99
N LYS A 78 18.69 -11.34 -5.16
CA LYS A 78 19.15 -10.38 -4.14
C LYS A 78 18.43 -10.61 -2.82
N VAL A 79 17.11 -10.79 -2.83
CA VAL A 79 16.34 -11.11 -1.60
C VAL A 79 16.92 -12.36 -0.94
N ILE A 80 17.13 -13.45 -1.68
CA ILE A 80 17.69 -14.70 -1.15
C ILE A 80 19.09 -14.46 -0.56
N SER A 81 19.94 -13.69 -1.24
CA SER A 81 21.30 -13.39 -0.76
C SER A 81 21.34 -12.70 0.59
N LEU A 82 20.30 -11.96 0.93
CA LEU A 82 20.14 -11.29 2.23
C LEU A 82 19.74 -12.26 3.34
N LYS A 83 19.38 -13.49 3.02
CA LYS A 83 18.96 -14.55 3.95
C LYS A 83 17.88 -14.04 4.93
N PRO A 84 16.74 -13.55 4.43
CA PRO A 84 15.66 -13.10 5.30
C PRO A 84 14.93 -14.28 5.92
N ASP A 85 14.29 -14.07 7.07
CA ASP A 85 13.36 -15.01 7.68
C ASP A 85 12.00 -14.98 6.97
N LEU A 86 11.66 -13.83 6.36
CA LEU A 86 10.49 -13.64 5.50
C LEU A 86 10.65 -12.45 4.56
N LEU A 87 9.86 -12.48 3.47
CA LEU A 87 9.65 -11.36 2.56
C LEU A 87 8.22 -10.82 2.77
N ILE A 88 8.09 -9.50 2.95
CA ILE A 88 6.80 -8.80 2.99
C ILE A 88 6.59 -8.08 1.65
N LEU A 89 5.46 -8.35 0.99
CA LEU A 89 5.06 -7.72 -0.26
C LEU A 89 3.68 -7.07 -0.14
N ALA A 90 3.44 -6.07 -0.97
CA ALA A 90 2.08 -5.61 -1.26
C ALA A 90 1.36 -6.64 -2.16
N SER A 91 0.02 -6.66 -2.10
CA SER A 91 -0.78 -7.59 -2.91
C SER A 91 -0.53 -7.45 -4.41
N TRP A 92 -0.37 -6.21 -4.89
CA TRP A 92 -0.07 -5.95 -6.30
C TRP A 92 1.34 -6.43 -6.70
N GLN A 93 2.35 -6.26 -5.83
CA GLN A 93 3.70 -6.81 -6.07
C GLN A 93 3.66 -8.34 -6.15
N TYR A 94 2.96 -8.97 -5.19
CA TYR A 94 2.81 -10.42 -5.17
C TYR A 94 2.18 -10.95 -6.45
N ASN A 95 1.12 -10.31 -6.95
CA ASN A 95 0.42 -10.76 -8.16
C ASN A 95 1.33 -10.76 -9.40
N VAL A 96 2.27 -9.83 -9.49
CA VAL A 96 3.25 -9.78 -10.59
C VAL A 96 4.35 -10.81 -10.39
N LEU A 97 4.86 -10.94 -9.15
CA LEU A 97 6.01 -11.78 -8.84
C LEU A 97 5.67 -13.25 -8.63
N GLU A 98 4.40 -13.63 -8.44
CA GLU A 98 4.00 -14.99 -8.05
C GLU A 98 4.70 -16.10 -8.85
N PRO A 99 4.85 -16.00 -10.19
CA PRO A 99 5.53 -17.02 -10.97
C PRO A 99 7.01 -17.21 -10.61
N ASP A 100 7.65 -16.12 -10.12
CA ASP A 100 9.08 -16.07 -9.85
C ASP A 100 9.44 -16.34 -8.37
N LEU A 101 8.43 -16.47 -7.49
CA LEU A 101 8.65 -16.66 -6.04
C LEU A 101 8.95 -18.10 -5.62
N LYS A 102 8.92 -19.06 -6.55
CA LYS A 102 9.21 -20.48 -6.25
C LYS A 102 10.56 -20.67 -5.54
N PRO A 103 11.69 -20.02 -5.94
CA PRO A 103 12.97 -20.17 -5.23
C PRO A 103 12.93 -19.82 -3.75
N LEU A 104 12.11 -18.83 -3.35
CA LEU A 104 11.92 -18.49 -1.94
C LEU A 104 11.22 -19.62 -1.18
N THR A 105 10.18 -20.19 -1.78
CA THR A 105 9.43 -21.33 -1.23
C THR A 105 10.34 -22.56 -1.05
N ASP A 106 11.16 -22.87 -2.04
CA ASP A 106 12.11 -23.99 -2.01
C ASP A 106 13.16 -23.81 -0.88
N LEU A 107 13.47 -22.57 -0.51
CA LEU A 107 14.37 -22.23 0.60
C LEU A 107 13.65 -22.04 1.93
N ASN A 108 12.35 -22.33 2.00
CA ASN A 108 11.51 -22.09 3.18
C ASN A 108 11.50 -20.63 3.67
N ILE A 109 11.62 -19.67 2.75
CA ILE A 109 11.44 -18.24 3.03
C ILE A 109 9.98 -17.89 2.75
N PRO A 110 9.15 -17.66 3.78
CA PRO A 110 7.76 -17.33 3.60
C PRO A 110 7.60 -15.93 2.97
N VAL A 111 6.57 -15.81 2.13
CA VAL A 111 6.16 -14.52 1.55
C VAL A 111 4.85 -14.10 2.17
N VAL A 112 4.87 -13.06 2.98
CA VAL A 112 3.69 -12.47 3.60
C VAL A 112 3.18 -11.34 2.73
N VAL A 113 1.88 -11.37 2.45
CA VAL A 113 1.23 -10.36 1.60
C VAL A 113 0.32 -9.50 2.46
N LEU A 114 0.55 -8.19 2.41
CA LEU A 114 -0.28 -7.18 3.03
C LEU A 114 -1.09 -6.45 1.95
N ASP A 115 -2.25 -5.94 2.33
CA ASP A 115 -3.12 -5.24 1.41
C ASP A 115 -3.75 -4.01 2.08
N TYR A 116 -3.04 -2.89 1.99
CA TYR A 116 -3.59 -1.59 2.36
C TYR A 116 -4.11 -0.83 1.12
N ASN A 117 -3.60 -1.15 -0.09
CA ASN A 117 -3.91 -0.39 -1.30
C ASN A 117 -5.37 -0.42 -1.74
N ARG A 118 -6.11 -1.48 -1.39
CA ARG A 118 -7.54 -1.54 -1.72
C ARG A 118 -8.40 -0.63 -0.87
N GLU A 119 -7.83 -0.01 0.15
CA GLU A 119 -8.51 0.93 1.04
C GLU A 119 -9.81 0.35 1.64
N LYS A 120 -9.78 -0.93 2.03
CA LYS A 120 -10.91 -1.62 2.72
C LYS A 120 -10.56 -1.80 4.18
N VAL A 121 -11.49 -1.43 5.06
CA VAL A 121 -11.28 -1.45 6.52
C VAL A 121 -10.78 -2.82 7.00
N GLU A 122 -11.43 -3.89 6.55
CA GLU A 122 -11.07 -5.24 6.93
C GLU A 122 -9.66 -5.66 6.47
N LEU A 123 -9.19 -5.14 5.32
CA LEU A 123 -7.85 -5.42 4.80
C LEU A 123 -6.78 -4.61 5.54
N HIS A 124 -7.06 -3.35 5.86
CA HIS A 124 -6.20 -2.52 6.71
C HIS A 124 -6.01 -3.15 8.08
N VAL A 125 -7.11 -3.48 8.77
CA VAL A 125 -7.07 -4.11 10.09
C VAL A 125 -6.31 -5.43 10.05
N LYS A 126 -6.61 -6.28 9.06
CA LYS A 126 -5.92 -7.58 8.90
C LYS A 126 -4.42 -7.40 8.66
N SER A 127 -4.03 -6.50 7.77
CA SER A 127 -2.63 -6.23 7.45
C SER A 127 -1.88 -5.66 8.66
N THR A 128 -2.50 -4.75 9.39
CA THR A 128 -1.93 -4.16 10.62
C THR A 128 -1.74 -5.21 11.71
N LYS A 129 -2.71 -6.12 11.91
CA LYS A 129 -2.58 -7.21 12.89
C LYS A 129 -1.49 -8.21 12.50
N ILE A 130 -1.38 -8.56 11.22
CA ILE A 130 -0.27 -9.41 10.71
C ILE A 130 1.09 -8.75 11.01
N LEU A 131 1.22 -7.44 10.78
CA LEU A 131 2.45 -6.72 11.15
C LEU A 131 2.70 -6.76 12.65
N GLY A 132 1.66 -6.59 13.48
CA GLY A 132 1.76 -6.70 14.94
C GLY A 132 2.34 -8.05 15.37
N GLU A 133 1.80 -9.15 14.85
CA GLU A 133 2.28 -10.51 15.15
C GLU A 133 3.74 -10.72 14.72
N ILE A 134 4.11 -10.30 13.48
CA ILE A 134 5.47 -10.43 12.95
C ILE A 134 6.48 -9.63 13.78
N LEU A 135 6.09 -8.45 14.25
CA LEU A 135 6.98 -7.53 14.95
C LEU A 135 7.00 -7.75 16.47
N GLY A 136 5.99 -8.44 17.02
CA GLY A 136 5.76 -8.59 18.46
C GLY A 136 5.17 -7.32 19.07
N GLU A 137 4.33 -6.62 18.32
CA GLU A 137 3.71 -5.34 18.67
C GLU A 137 2.18 -5.39 18.51
N GLU A 138 1.57 -6.51 18.95
CA GLU A 138 0.14 -6.78 18.78
C GLU A 138 -0.73 -5.71 19.44
N LYS A 139 -0.33 -5.23 20.62
CA LYS A 139 -1.06 -4.16 21.31
C LYS A 139 -1.09 -2.88 20.48
N ARG A 140 0.06 -2.50 19.89
CA ARG A 140 0.14 -1.32 19.04
C ARG A 140 -0.66 -1.48 17.76
N ALA A 141 -0.63 -2.67 17.18
CA ALA A 141 -1.45 -3.00 16.02
C ALA A 141 -2.95 -2.91 16.31
N ASP A 142 -3.40 -3.38 17.50
CA ASP A 142 -4.80 -3.25 17.92
C ASP A 142 -5.21 -1.79 18.13
N GLU A 143 -4.35 -0.96 18.75
CA GLU A 143 -4.59 0.48 18.92
C GLU A 143 -4.75 1.21 17.59
N ILE A 144 -3.87 0.92 16.61
CA ILE A 144 -3.92 1.52 15.27
C ILE A 144 -5.18 1.03 14.53
N SER A 145 -5.47 -0.26 14.57
CA SER A 145 -6.65 -0.86 13.94
C SER A 145 -7.92 -0.21 14.46
N LYS A 146 -8.04 -0.09 15.79
CA LYS A 146 -9.21 0.54 16.42
C LYS A 146 -9.34 2.01 16.04
N LEU A 147 -8.25 2.78 16.05
CA LEU A 147 -8.27 4.17 15.63
C LEU A 147 -8.78 4.32 14.21
N TYR A 148 -8.34 3.45 13.30
CA TYR A 148 -8.75 3.44 11.90
C TYR A 148 -10.26 3.13 11.76
N GLU A 149 -10.73 2.04 12.39
CA GLU A 149 -12.14 1.66 12.38
C GLU A 149 -13.05 2.75 12.96
N ASP A 150 -12.67 3.30 14.12
CA ASP A 150 -13.44 4.36 14.78
C ASP A 150 -13.52 5.62 13.91
N THR A 151 -12.41 5.99 13.24
CA THR A 151 -12.37 7.17 12.36
C THR A 151 -13.27 7.00 11.14
N VAL A 152 -13.17 5.85 10.46
CA VAL A 152 -14.04 5.55 9.30
C VAL A 152 -15.51 5.56 9.70
N LYS A 153 -15.83 4.95 10.83
CA LYS A 153 -17.19 4.94 11.38
C LYS A 153 -17.68 6.37 11.70
N GLU A 154 -16.86 7.18 12.36
CA GLU A 154 -17.22 8.55 12.71
C GLU A 154 -17.52 9.40 11.47
N VAL A 155 -16.68 9.29 10.42
CA VAL A 155 -16.91 9.98 9.15
C VAL A 155 -18.23 9.53 8.53
N GLY A 156 -18.46 8.21 8.44
CA GLY A 156 -19.71 7.66 7.90
C GLY A 156 -20.95 8.12 8.67
N ASP A 157 -20.89 8.13 10.01
CA ASP A 157 -22.00 8.60 10.85
C ASP A 157 -22.31 10.10 10.63
N ARG A 158 -21.27 10.93 10.48
CA ARG A 158 -21.42 12.37 10.19
C ARG A 158 -22.06 12.62 8.83
N ILE A 159 -21.65 11.89 7.81
CA ILE A 159 -22.19 11.98 6.45
C ILE A 159 -23.65 11.53 6.42
N ALA A 160 -23.95 10.39 7.02
CA ALA A 160 -25.33 9.88 7.12
C ALA A 160 -26.25 10.89 7.82
N LYS A 161 -25.76 11.55 8.89
CA LYS A 161 -26.51 12.58 9.61
C LYS A 161 -26.73 13.84 8.78
N ALA A 162 -25.74 14.23 7.96
CA ALA A 162 -25.84 15.42 7.13
C ALA A 162 -26.87 15.27 6.01
N ASN A 163 -27.10 14.04 5.55
CA ASN A 163 -28.10 13.69 4.51
C ASN A 163 -28.06 14.63 3.28
N LEU A 164 -26.84 14.92 2.82
CA LEU A 164 -26.61 15.78 1.65
C LEU A 164 -26.64 14.95 0.35
N PRO A 165 -26.93 15.58 -0.81
CA PRO A 165 -26.72 14.92 -2.10
C PRO A 165 -25.27 14.44 -2.25
N LYS A 166 -25.11 13.27 -2.87
CA LYS A 166 -23.78 12.73 -3.17
C LYS A 166 -23.21 13.37 -4.42
N PRO A 167 -22.11 14.13 -4.33
CA PRO A 167 -21.45 14.64 -5.52
C PRO A 167 -20.75 13.51 -6.31
N LYS A 168 -20.66 13.71 -7.61
CA LYS A 168 -19.92 12.84 -8.51
C LYS A 168 -18.48 13.29 -8.57
N ILE A 169 -17.55 12.37 -8.26
CA ILE A 169 -16.12 12.65 -8.25
C ILE A 169 -15.44 11.93 -9.43
N TYR A 170 -14.55 12.63 -10.09
CA TYR A 170 -13.54 12.05 -10.96
C TYR A 170 -12.18 12.18 -10.31
N ILE A 171 -11.43 11.08 -10.26
CA ILE A 171 -10.02 11.11 -9.82
C ILE A 171 -9.12 10.92 -11.03
N GLU A 172 -8.26 11.90 -11.26
CA GLU A 172 -7.17 11.84 -12.23
C GLU A 172 -5.87 11.46 -11.54
N PHE A 173 -5.22 10.42 -12.04
CA PHE A 173 -3.88 10.03 -11.61
C PHE A 173 -2.84 10.84 -12.39
N GLY A 174 -2.47 11.99 -11.86
CA GLY A 174 -1.57 12.96 -12.51
C GLY A 174 -0.09 12.52 -12.51
N ARG A 175 0.21 11.38 -13.13
CA ARG A 175 1.56 10.80 -13.14
C ARG A 175 2.48 11.48 -14.14
N GLY A 176 2.02 11.75 -15.34
CA GLY A 176 2.83 12.19 -16.49
C GLY A 176 2.72 13.68 -16.81
N GLY A 177 2.01 14.46 -15.99
CA GLY A 177 1.77 15.88 -16.23
C GLY A 177 0.56 16.18 -17.11
N PRO A 178 0.40 17.42 -17.63
CA PRO A 178 -0.82 17.87 -18.27
C PRO A 178 -1.18 17.16 -19.58
N GLU A 179 -0.21 16.52 -20.21
CA GLU A 179 -0.40 15.82 -21.50
C GLU A 179 -0.70 14.32 -21.32
N ASP A 180 -0.50 13.77 -20.12
CA ASP A 180 -0.75 12.37 -19.78
C ASP A 180 -1.96 12.28 -18.86
N ILE A 181 -3.13 12.51 -19.41
CA ILE A 181 -4.42 12.51 -18.71
C ILE A 181 -5.23 11.27 -19.04
N GLY A 182 -6.18 10.95 -18.17
CA GLY A 182 -7.15 9.89 -18.39
C GLY A 182 -6.87 8.59 -17.61
N ILE A 183 -5.80 8.52 -16.82
CA ILE A 183 -5.60 7.39 -15.90
C ILE A 183 -6.38 7.67 -14.63
N THR A 184 -7.28 6.75 -14.27
CA THR A 184 -8.15 6.92 -13.11
C THR A 184 -8.19 5.65 -12.24
N TYR A 185 -8.79 5.78 -11.08
CA TYR A 185 -9.02 4.69 -10.14
C TYR A 185 -10.46 4.21 -10.22
N GLY A 186 -10.62 2.89 -10.24
CA GLY A 186 -11.91 2.24 -10.39
C GLY A 186 -12.55 1.83 -9.08
N LYS A 187 -13.07 0.61 -9.06
CA LYS A 187 -13.93 0.05 -8.01
C LYS A 187 -13.29 -0.03 -6.62
N ASP A 188 -12.01 -0.34 -6.55
CA ASP A 188 -11.24 -0.41 -5.30
C ASP A 188 -10.35 0.85 -5.15
N MET A 189 -9.49 0.90 -4.14
CA MET A 189 -8.56 1.98 -3.83
C MET A 189 -9.32 3.29 -3.52
N TRP A 190 -9.09 4.34 -4.29
CA TRP A 190 -9.70 5.66 -4.07
C TRP A 190 -11.23 5.64 -4.07
N SER A 191 -11.89 4.72 -4.79
CA SER A 191 -13.35 4.59 -4.71
C SER A 191 -13.82 4.22 -3.30
N SER A 192 -13.07 3.42 -2.56
CA SER A 192 -13.41 3.13 -1.17
C SER A 192 -13.40 4.40 -0.31
N LEU A 193 -12.34 5.23 -0.45
CA LEU A 193 -12.23 6.51 0.28
C LEU A 193 -13.33 7.50 -0.12
N ILE A 194 -13.63 7.61 -1.42
CA ILE A 194 -14.71 8.46 -1.93
C ILE A 194 -16.06 8.01 -1.35
N ASN A 195 -16.33 6.71 -1.36
CA ASN A 195 -17.58 6.17 -0.82
C ASN A 195 -17.71 6.42 0.68
N TRP A 196 -16.61 6.32 1.44
CA TRP A 196 -16.61 6.65 2.87
C TRP A 196 -16.83 8.14 3.12
N ALA A 197 -16.38 8.99 2.18
CA ALA A 197 -16.67 10.43 2.19
C ALA A 197 -18.12 10.76 1.75
N GLY A 198 -18.92 9.76 1.39
CA GLY A 198 -20.31 9.92 1.02
C GLY A 198 -20.54 10.35 -0.43
N GLU A 199 -19.59 10.05 -1.30
CA GLU A 199 -19.55 10.52 -2.69
C GLU A 199 -19.51 9.33 -3.66
N ASP A 200 -19.75 9.58 -4.95
CA ASP A 200 -19.75 8.55 -5.99
C ASP A 200 -18.59 8.78 -6.98
N ASN A 201 -17.73 7.78 -7.14
CA ASN A 201 -16.69 7.80 -8.18
C ASN A 201 -17.30 7.45 -9.54
N ILE A 202 -17.18 8.36 -10.52
CA ILE A 202 -17.70 8.13 -11.88
C ILE A 202 -17.02 6.96 -12.61
N ALA A 203 -15.83 6.58 -12.21
CA ALA A 203 -15.04 5.51 -12.81
C ALA A 203 -15.22 4.15 -12.11
N ALA A 204 -16.01 4.06 -11.03
CA ALA A 204 -16.13 2.84 -10.23
C ALA A 204 -16.59 1.62 -11.04
N ASP A 205 -17.49 1.82 -12.02
CA ASP A 205 -18.00 0.75 -12.88
C ASP A 205 -17.26 0.63 -14.23
N LEU A 206 -16.31 1.52 -14.50
CA LEU A 206 -15.53 1.54 -15.74
C LEU A 206 -14.21 0.82 -15.62
N VAL A 207 -13.63 0.82 -14.41
CA VAL A 207 -12.28 0.33 -14.14
C VAL A 207 -12.28 -0.51 -12.86
N GLU A 208 -11.63 -1.65 -12.88
CA GLU A 208 -11.54 -2.50 -11.68
C GLU A 208 -10.56 -1.94 -10.63
N GLN A 209 -9.36 -1.55 -11.02
CA GLN A 209 -8.35 -0.99 -10.13
C GLN A 209 -7.94 0.41 -10.60
N TRP A 210 -7.00 0.50 -11.50
CA TRP A 210 -6.57 1.72 -12.17
C TRP A 210 -6.28 1.43 -13.64
N ALA A 211 -6.77 2.28 -14.53
CA ALA A 211 -6.62 2.15 -15.97
C ALA A 211 -6.93 3.47 -16.67
N PRO A 212 -6.52 3.61 -17.93
CA PRO A 212 -6.93 4.76 -18.74
C PRO A 212 -8.43 4.70 -19.08
N ILE A 213 -9.07 5.86 -19.05
CA ILE A 213 -10.39 6.11 -19.65
C ILE A 213 -10.27 7.31 -20.61
N ASN A 214 -11.22 7.47 -21.54
CA ASN A 214 -11.17 8.61 -22.45
C ASN A 214 -11.88 9.84 -21.86
N ALA A 215 -11.49 11.03 -22.37
CA ALA A 215 -12.03 12.30 -21.91
C ALA A 215 -13.54 12.42 -22.15
N GLU A 216 -14.07 11.82 -23.22
CA GLU A 216 -15.49 11.83 -23.51
C GLU A 216 -16.31 11.11 -22.43
N GLN A 217 -15.77 10.04 -21.85
CA GLN A 217 -16.43 9.34 -20.73
C GLN A 217 -16.50 10.23 -19.49
N VAL A 218 -15.44 10.98 -19.20
CA VAL A 218 -15.42 11.94 -18.08
C VAL A 218 -16.42 13.06 -18.31
N ILE A 219 -16.42 13.66 -19.51
CA ILE A 219 -17.35 14.74 -19.88
C ILE A 219 -18.80 14.26 -19.83
N ALA A 220 -19.09 13.07 -20.35
CA ALA A 220 -20.44 12.49 -20.35
C ALA A 220 -20.95 12.22 -18.92
N ALA A 221 -20.09 11.79 -18.02
CA ALA A 221 -20.45 11.54 -16.62
C ALA A 221 -20.72 12.82 -15.83
N LYS A 222 -20.24 13.98 -16.29
CA LYS A 222 -20.43 15.30 -15.66
C LYS A 222 -20.08 15.28 -14.18
N PRO A 223 -18.80 15.06 -13.79
CA PRO A 223 -18.39 15.09 -12.40
C PRO A 223 -18.61 16.49 -11.81
N ASP A 224 -19.02 16.55 -10.55
CA ASP A 224 -19.13 17.79 -9.78
C ASP A 224 -17.75 18.27 -9.32
N VAL A 225 -16.83 17.32 -9.08
CA VAL A 225 -15.47 17.58 -8.59
C VAL A 225 -14.47 16.72 -9.37
N ILE A 226 -13.34 17.32 -9.70
CA ILE A 226 -12.16 16.62 -10.25
C ILE A 226 -11.06 16.70 -9.19
N MET A 227 -10.59 15.54 -8.73
CA MET A 227 -9.45 15.43 -7.84
C MET A 227 -8.24 14.97 -8.66
N ILE A 228 -7.12 15.66 -8.51
CA ILE A 228 -5.86 15.25 -9.15
C ILE A 228 -4.95 14.71 -8.06
N THR A 229 -4.59 13.44 -8.19
CA THR A 229 -3.55 12.85 -7.34
C THR A 229 -2.23 12.95 -8.08
N GLY A 230 -1.13 13.25 -7.37
CA GLY A 230 0.19 13.37 -7.97
C GLY A 230 1.24 12.64 -7.15
N ARG A 231 2.38 12.41 -7.76
CA ARG A 231 3.62 11.99 -7.10
C ARG A 231 4.64 13.11 -7.15
#